data_a52e35735fe699e64ee282135a9b3714
#
_entry.id   a52e35735fe699e64ee282135a9b3714
#
_cell.length_a   1.000
_cell.length_b   1.000
_cell.length_c   1.000
_cell.angle_alpha   90.00
_cell.angle_beta   90.00
_cell.angle_gamma   90.00
#
_symmetry.space_group_name_H-M   'P 1'
#
loop_
_entity.id
_entity.type
_entity.pdbx_description
1 polymer ?
#
loop_
_entity_poly.entity_id
_entity_poly.type
_entity_poly.pdbx_seq_one_letter_code
_entity_poly.pdbx_strand_id
1 'polypeptide(L)'
;MNWIITLLRTPSAFAGDPWGYARNQIGHAYLVGALGAYFLPLWAVLAIYAAWEIIQRVKYGADLSDNLDDMANVAIAACAVAAGDPGYLAIHAIYLASGFCWRKGI
;
A
#
# COMPACT_ATOMS: atom_id res chain seq x y z
N MET A 1 18.05 -1.30 8.61
CA MET A 1 17.79 -1.96 7.31
C MET A 1 16.53 -2.82 7.27
N ASN A 2 16.16 -3.39 8.41
CA ASN A 2 15.00 -4.27 8.47
C ASN A 2 13.70 -3.59 8.02
N TRP A 3 13.54 -2.31 8.30
CA TRP A 3 12.34 -1.57 7.91
C TRP A 3 12.25 -1.38 6.40
N ILE A 4 13.38 -1.23 5.69
CA ILE A 4 13.40 -1.15 4.22
C ILE A 4 12.97 -2.49 3.63
N ILE A 5 13.50 -3.58 4.15
CA ILE A 5 13.13 -4.92 3.72
C ILE A 5 11.64 -5.16 3.98
N THR A 6 11.16 -4.77 5.17
CA THR A 6 9.74 -4.88 5.51
C THR A 6 8.87 -4.09 4.54
N LEU A 7 9.30 -2.87 4.17
CA LEU A 7 8.57 -2.02 3.23
C LEU A 7 8.48 -2.65 1.84
N LEU A 8 9.52 -3.37 1.42
CA LEU A 8 9.58 -3.98 0.09
C LEU A 8 8.88 -5.34 0.01
N ARG A 9 8.50 -5.92 1.14
CA ARG A 9 7.80 -7.21 1.16
C ARG A 9 6.37 -7.08 0.67
N THR A 10 5.86 -8.20 0.14
CA THR A 10 4.46 -8.29 -0.28
C THR A 10 3.55 -8.56 0.93
N PRO A 11 2.25 -8.20 0.86
CA PRO A 11 1.33 -8.43 1.96
C PRO A 11 1.22 -9.89 2.41
N SER A 12 1.35 -10.85 1.50
CA SER A 12 1.28 -12.28 1.85
C SER A 12 2.42 -12.72 2.77
N ALA A 13 3.56 -12.01 2.78
CA ALA A 13 4.65 -12.28 3.70
C ALA A 13 4.26 -12.08 5.17
N PHE A 14 3.16 -11.37 5.42
CA PHE A 14 2.67 -11.04 6.76
C PHE A 14 1.37 -11.79 7.12
N ALA A 15 1.11 -12.94 6.51
CA ALA A 15 -0.13 -13.69 6.73
C ALA A 15 -0.39 -13.99 8.20
N GLY A 16 0.67 -14.28 8.98
CA GLY A 16 0.57 -14.53 10.41
C GLY A 16 1.07 -13.37 11.28
N ASP A 17 1.26 -12.20 10.70
CA ASP A 17 1.84 -11.04 11.39
C ASP A 17 1.03 -9.77 11.09
N PRO A 18 -0.10 -9.55 11.79
CA PRO A 18 -0.95 -8.40 11.53
C PRO A 18 -0.25 -7.05 11.74
N TRP A 19 0.64 -6.94 12.71
CA TRP A 19 1.39 -5.71 12.95
C TRP A 19 2.42 -5.44 11.86
N GLY A 20 3.10 -6.49 11.36
CA GLY A 20 4.01 -6.38 10.21
C GLY A 20 3.28 -5.93 8.96
N TYR A 21 2.11 -6.49 8.71
CA TYR A 21 1.23 -6.07 7.62
C TYR A 21 0.86 -4.59 7.74
N ALA A 22 0.42 -4.14 8.92
CA ALA A 22 0.05 -2.75 9.13
C ALA A 22 1.22 -1.80 8.84
N ARG A 23 2.42 -2.11 9.36
CA ARG A 23 3.61 -1.29 9.09
C ARG A 23 3.95 -1.26 7.60
N ASN A 24 3.88 -2.41 6.93
CA ASN A 24 4.16 -2.50 5.50
C ASN A 24 3.20 -1.64 4.68
N GLN A 25 1.90 -1.73 4.97
CA GLN A 25 0.89 -1.00 4.21
C GLN A 25 0.84 0.50 4.55
N ILE A 26 1.13 0.87 5.79
CA ILE A 26 1.30 2.29 6.16
C ILE A 26 2.48 2.88 5.38
N GLY A 27 3.58 2.14 5.26
CA GLY A 27 4.72 2.56 4.46
C GLY A 27 4.35 2.76 2.99
N HIS A 28 3.66 1.80 2.37
CA HIS A 28 3.20 1.92 0.99
C HIS A 28 2.27 3.12 0.80
N ALA A 29 1.30 3.27 1.71
CA ALA A 29 0.33 4.35 1.60
C ALA A 29 0.97 5.73 1.74
N TYR A 30 1.76 5.95 2.77
CA TYR A 30 2.20 7.29 3.14
C TYR A 30 3.58 7.65 2.63
N LEU A 31 4.54 6.73 2.59
CA LEU A 31 5.85 7.02 2.03
C LEU A 31 5.87 6.97 0.51
N VAL A 32 5.00 6.20 -0.11
CA VAL A 32 4.92 6.11 -1.57
C VAL A 32 3.72 6.92 -2.07
N GLY A 33 2.50 6.58 -1.63
CA GLY A 33 1.27 7.19 -2.15
C GLY A 33 1.14 8.66 -1.80
N ALA A 34 1.05 8.98 -0.52
CA ALA A 34 0.82 10.36 -0.07
C ALA A 34 2.01 11.26 -0.39
N LEU A 35 3.23 10.83 -0.07
CA LEU A 35 4.43 11.61 -0.35
C LEU A 35 4.62 11.79 -1.86
N GLY A 36 4.39 10.75 -2.65
CA GLY A 36 4.43 10.83 -4.11
C GLY A 36 3.46 11.86 -4.66
N ALA A 37 2.21 11.86 -4.17
CA ALA A 37 1.18 12.78 -4.62
C ALA A 37 1.43 14.23 -4.18
N TYR A 38 2.25 14.42 -3.16
CA TYR A 38 2.69 15.77 -2.78
C TYR A 38 3.59 16.41 -3.83
N PHE A 39 4.43 15.61 -4.50
CA PHE A 39 5.40 16.10 -5.49
C PHE A 39 4.99 15.88 -6.94
N LEU A 40 4.11 14.90 -7.20
CA LEU A 40 3.73 14.50 -8.56
C LEU A 40 2.21 14.53 -8.70
N PRO A 41 1.69 14.73 -9.93
CA PRO A 41 0.26 14.61 -10.16
C PRO A 41 -0.22 13.17 -9.89
N LEU A 42 -1.48 13.04 -9.50
CA LEU A 42 -2.06 11.75 -9.12
C LEU A 42 -1.85 10.66 -10.17
N TRP A 43 -2.09 11.00 -11.45
CA TRP A 43 -1.92 10.01 -12.53
C TRP A 43 -0.48 9.47 -12.61
N ALA A 44 0.51 10.32 -12.33
CA ALA A 44 1.91 9.92 -12.37
C ALA A 44 2.24 8.95 -11.22
N VAL A 45 1.77 9.25 -10.01
CA VAL A 45 1.96 8.36 -8.87
C VAL A 45 1.35 6.99 -9.15
N LEU A 46 0.11 6.97 -9.62
CA LEU A 46 -0.59 5.72 -9.91
C LEU A 46 0.07 4.93 -11.04
N ALA A 47 0.50 5.63 -12.12
CA ALA A 47 1.15 4.98 -13.25
C ALA A 47 2.52 4.39 -12.86
N ILE A 48 3.33 5.14 -12.12
CA ILE A 48 4.65 4.68 -11.67
C ILE A 48 4.50 3.49 -10.74
N TYR A 49 3.57 3.57 -9.80
CA TYR A 49 3.37 2.48 -8.85
C TYR A 49 2.78 1.24 -9.53
N ALA A 50 1.84 1.41 -10.48
CA ALA A 50 1.31 0.31 -11.26
C ALA A 50 2.43 -0.40 -12.06
N ALA A 51 3.35 0.37 -12.64
CA ALA A 51 4.51 -0.20 -13.34
C ALA A 51 5.37 -1.04 -12.39
N TRP A 52 5.61 -0.57 -11.16
CA TRP A 52 6.34 -1.32 -10.15
C TRP A 52 5.62 -2.63 -9.79
N GLU A 53 4.31 -2.60 -9.62
CA GLU A 53 3.52 -3.79 -9.33
C GLU A 53 3.55 -4.81 -10.48
N ILE A 54 3.52 -4.34 -11.72
CA ILE A 54 3.64 -5.20 -12.89
C ILE A 54 5.02 -5.87 -12.91
N ILE A 55 6.08 -5.12 -12.61
CA ILE A 55 7.44 -5.66 -12.53
C ILE A 55 7.51 -6.74 -11.44
N GLN A 56 6.94 -6.48 -10.28
CA GLN A 56 6.91 -7.46 -9.19
C GLN A 56 6.20 -8.75 -9.61
N ARG A 57 5.08 -8.62 -10.31
CA ARG A 57 4.33 -9.79 -10.77
C ARG A 57 5.08 -10.56 -11.84
N VAL A 58 5.59 -9.88 -12.85
CA VAL A 58 6.22 -10.52 -14.02
C VAL A 58 7.61 -11.06 -13.67
N LYS A 59 8.41 -10.27 -12.95
CA LYS A 59 9.81 -10.61 -12.69
C LYS A 59 10.00 -11.41 -11.41
N TYR A 60 9.20 -11.16 -10.39
CA TYR A 60 9.37 -11.76 -9.06
C TYR A 60 8.24 -12.68 -8.65
N GLY A 61 7.24 -12.88 -9.51
CA GLY A 61 6.16 -13.83 -9.29
C GLY A 61 5.18 -13.44 -8.19
N ALA A 62 4.99 -12.15 -7.93
CA ALA A 62 4.05 -11.69 -6.92
C ALA A 62 2.60 -12.08 -7.28
N ASP A 63 1.79 -12.38 -6.27
CA ASP A 63 0.39 -12.70 -6.46
C ASP A 63 -0.43 -11.47 -6.84
N LEU A 64 -1.48 -11.66 -7.64
CA LEU A 64 -2.38 -10.57 -8.01
C LEU A 64 -3.03 -9.93 -6.79
N SER A 65 -3.43 -10.73 -5.79
CA SER A 65 -4.01 -10.18 -4.56
C SER A 65 -3.07 -9.25 -3.82
N ASP A 66 -1.78 -9.57 -3.79
CA ASP A 66 -0.75 -8.72 -3.20
C ASP A 66 -0.61 -7.41 -3.98
N ASN A 67 -0.59 -7.50 -5.32
CA ASN A 67 -0.51 -6.31 -6.17
C ASN A 67 -1.71 -5.38 -5.96
N LEU A 68 -2.91 -5.94 -5.90
CA LEU A 68 -4.12 -5.16 -5.69
C LEU A 68 -4.17 -4.53 -4.29
N ASP A 69 -3.71 -5.25 -3.27
CA ASP A 69 -3.68 -4.74 -1.90
C ASP A 69 -2.71 -3.56 -1.79
N ASP A 70 -1.49 -3.70 -2.30
CA ASP A 70 -0.51 -2.62 -2.33
C ASP A 70 -1.03 -1.42 -3.12
N MET A 71 -1.61 -1.66 -4.30
CA MET A 71 -2.13 -0.59 -5.14
C MET A 71 -3.28 0.16 -4.46
N ALA A 72 -4.17 -0.54 -3.77
CA ALA A 72 -5.28 0.08 -3.05
C ALA A 72 -4.77 1.02 -1.96
N ASN A 73 -3.79 0.57 -1.16
CA ASN A 73 -3.20 1.41 -0.11
C ASN A 73 -2.55 2.66 -0.67
N VAL A 74 -1.74 2.51 -1.71
CA VAL A 74 -1.08 3.63 -2.37
C VAL A 74 -2.09 4.60 -2.98
N ALA A 75 -3.09 4.06 -3.69
CA ALA A 75 -4.09 4.89 -4.39
C ALA A 75 -4.94 5.69 -3.43
N ILE A 76 -5.40 5.08 -2.34
CA ILE A 76 -6.25 5.76 -1.36
C ILE A 76 -5.49 6.93 -0.71
N ALA A 77 -4.25 6.68 -0.27
CA ALA A 77 -3.46 7.73 0.36
C ALA A 77 -3.07 8.83 -0.64
N ALA A 78 -2.74 8.48 -1.87
CA ALA A 78 -2.44 9.45 -2.92
C ALA A 78 -3.66 10.33 -3.23
N CYS A 79 -4.86 9.75 -3.27
CA CYS A 79 -6.10 10.50 -3.46
C CYS A 79 -6.36 11.48 -2.31
N ALA A 80 -6.03 11.11 -1.07
CA ALA A 80 -6.19 12.01 0.08
C ALA A 80 -5.39 13.29 -0.12
N VAL A 81 -4.16 13.18 -0.60
CA VAL A 81 -3.31 14.35 -0.86
C VAL A 81 -3.78 15.11 -2.09
N ALA A 82 -4.02 14.41 -3.20
CA ALA A 82 -4.38 15.03 -4.47
C ALA A 82 -5.71 15.79 -4.39
N ALA A 83 -6.70 15.23 -3.69
CA ALA A 83 -8.01 15.86 -3.50
C ALA A 83 -8.04 16.84 -2.31
N GLY A 84 -7.06 16.79 -1.42
CA GLY A 84 -7.07 17.58 -0.20
C GLY A 84 -8.23 17.19 0.72
N ASP A 85 -8.68 15.94 0.67
CA ASP A 85 -9.86 15.46 1.39
C ASP A 85 -9.46 14.42 2.44
N PRO A 86 -9.58 14.74 3.75
CA PRO A 86 -9.25 13.80 4.81
C PRO A 86 -10.17 12.58 4.87
N GLY A 87 -11.31 12.59 4.17
CA GLY A 87 -12.19 11.43 4.07
C GLY A 87 -11.50 10.19 3.53
N TYR A 88 -10.53 10.36 2.63
CA TYR A 88 -9.73 9.24 2.13
C TYR A 88 -8.86 8.60 3.22
N LEU A 89 -8.45 9.36 4.21
CA LEU A 89 -7.70 8.81 5.34
C LEU A 89 -8.57 7.89 6.20
N ALA A 90 -9.85 8.24 6.36
CA ALA A 90 -10.80 7.38 7.05
C ALA A 90 -11.03 6.07 6.26
N ILE A 91 -11.17 6.17 4.93
CA ILE A 91 -11.28 4.99 4.07
C ILE A 91 -10.04 4.10 4.20
N HIS A 92 -8.87 4.70 4.20
CA HIS A 92 -7.62 3.96 4.37
C HIS A 92 -7.56 3.25 5.72
N ALA A 93 -7.96 3.94 6.79
CA ALA A 93 -7.98 3.36 8.14
C ALA A 93 -8.91 2.14 8.21
N ILE A 94 -10.08 2.21 7.59
CA ILE A 94 -11.03 1.09 7.52
C ILE A 94 -10.44 -0.07 6.72
N TYR A 95 -9.85 0.23 5.57
CA TYR A 95 -9.22 -0.78 4.73
C TYR A 95 -8.08 -1.49 5.46
N LEU A 96 -7.21 -0.72 6.10
CA LEU A 96 -6.08 -1.24 6.87
C LEU A 96 -6.55 -2.10 8.05
N ALA A 97 -7.54 -1.62 8.79
CA ALA A 97 -8.12 -2.36 9.92
C ALA A 97 -8.72 -3.69 9.46
N SER A 98 -9.38 -3.72 8.32
CA SER A 98 -9.93 -4.95 7.74
C SER A 98 -8.85 -5.98 7.46
N GLY A 99 -7.75 -5.55 6.83
CA GLY A 99 -6.61 -6.44 6.56
C GLY A 99 -5.91 -6.92 7.82
N PHE A 100 -5.80 -6.05 8.83
CA PHE A 100 -5.26 -6.40 10.14
C PHE A 100 -6.11 -7.46 10.82
N CYS A 101 -7.44 -7.23 10.88
CA CYS A 101 -8.37 -8.17 11.51
C CYS A 101 -8.35 -9.53 10.80
N TRP A 102 -8.32 -9.52 9.48
CA TRP A 102 -8.23 -10.74 8.69
C TRP A 102 -7.01 -11.57 9.10
N ARG A 103 -5.85 -10.94 9.26
CA ARG A 103 -4.61 -11.63 9.61
C ARG A 103 -4.56 -12.03 11.08
N LYS A 104 -5.29 -11.32 11.94
CA LYS A 104 -5.40 -11.67 13.36
C LYS A 104 -6.42 -12.77 13.59
N GLY A 105 -7.28 -13.07 12.64
CA GLY A 105 -8.30 -14.09 12.77
C GLY A 105 -9.58 -13.63 13.47
N ILE A 106 -9.86 -12.36 13.40
CA ILE A 106 -11.08 -11.77 13.98
C ILE A 106 -11.98 -11.10 12.96
#